data_2a9ce1618b6a0338ea1da21b128b30a1
#
_entry.id   2a9ce1618b6a0338ea1da21b128b30a1
#
_cell.length_a   1.000
_cell.length_b   1.000
_cell.length_c   1.000
_cell.angle_alpha   90.00
_cell.angle_beta   90.00
_cell.angle_gamma   90.00
#
_symmetry.space_group_name_H-M   'P 1'
#
loop_
_entity.id
_entity.type
_entity.pdbx_description
1 polymer ?
#
loop_
_entity_poly.entity_id
_entity_poly.type
_entity_poly.pdbx_seq_one_letter_code
_entity_poly.pdbx_strand_id
1 'polypeptide(L)'
;MCDYDNPWTYNGKDFDSDDIGDYFGFVYLITNKSNGRSYIGRKYFWSFRKPPGKKRKVKQESDWKRYYGSCPELKEDIKKYGKEIFSREILSLHATK
;
A
#
# COMPACT_ATOMS: atom_id res chain seq x y z
N MET A 1 4.08 1.49 17.25
CA MET A 1 2.67 1.22 16.94
C MET A 1 2.25 2.05 15.73
N CYS A 2 1.67 1.41 14.72
CA CYS A 2 1.24 2.14 13.53
C CYS A 2 -0.06 2.89 13.77
N ASP A 3 -0.25 3.98 13.02
CA ASP A 3 -1.41 4.86 13.15
C ASP A 3 -2.59 4.46 12.24
N TYR A 4 -2.53 3.26 11.63
CA TYR A 4 -3.58 2.81 10.71
C TYR A 4 -3.84 1.32 10.86
N ASP A 5 -5.03 0.89 10.40
CA ASP A 5 -5.48 -0.49 10.54
C ASP A 5 -4.78 -1.44 9.58
N ASN A 6 -4.53 -2.67 10.03
CA ASN A 6 -3.92 -3.74 9.25
C ASN A 6 -2.66 -3.24 8.52
N PRO A 7 -1.62 -2.82 9.27
CA PRO A 7 -0.47 -2.16 8.67
C PRO A 7 0.28 -3.03 7.68
N TRP A 8 0.88 -2.37 6.66
CA TRP A 8 1.87 -3.01 5.83
C TRP A 8 3.07 -3.42 6.68
N THR A 9 3.66 -4.57 6.38
CA THR A 9 4.87 -5.02 7.08
C THR A 9 6.04 -5.07 6.13
N TYR A 10 7.23 -4.80 6.66
CA TYR A 10 8.48 -4.91 5.93
C TYR A 10 9.50 -5.56 6.85
N ASN A 11 10.04 -6.71 6.43
CA ASN A 11 10.96 -7.52 7.25
C ASN A 11 10.34 -7.88 8.62
N GLY A 12 9.03 -8.13 8.64
CA GLY A 12 8.32 -8.52 9.84
C GLY A 12 7.96 -7.38 10.80
N LYS A 13 8.21 -6.14 10.39
CA LYS A 13 7.89 -4.96 11.20
C LYS A 13 6.83 -4.11 10.52
N ASP A 14 5.97 -3.49 11.30
CA ASP A 14 4.97 -2.56 10.77
C ASP A 14 5.65 -1.39 10.09
N PHE A 15 5.11 -1.00 8.95
CA PHE A 15 5.67 0.07 8.11
C PHE A 15 4.73 1.27 8.13
N ASP A 16 5.26 2.46 8.41
CA ASP A 16 4.45 3.69 8.43
C ASP A 16 5.15 4.82 7.68
N SER A 17 4.55 6.01 7.73
CA SER A 17 5.04 7.17 7.00
C SER A 17 6.49 7.56 7.35
N ASP A 18 6.90 7.34 8.58
CA ASP A 18 8.26 7.66 9.01
C ASP A 18 9.30 6.73 8.38
N ASP A 19 8.87 5.54 7.95
CA ASP A 19 9.76 4.56 7.35
C ASP A 19 9.96 4.77 5.85
N ILE A 20 9.18 5.63 5.21
CA ILE A 20 9.27 5.87 3.77
C ILE A 20 10.65 6.40 3.37
N GLY A 21 11.20 7.33 4.14
CA GLY A 21 12.50 7.93 3.83
C GLY A 21 12.54 8.49 2.42
N ASP A 22 13.57 8.09 1.66
CA ASP A 22 13.76 8.53 0.29
C ASP A 22 13.12 7.61 -0.76
N TYR A 23 12.41 6.59 -0.32
CA TYR A 23 11.78 5.65 -1.24
C TYR A 23 10.56 6.27 -1.92
N PHE A 24 10.40 5.94 -3.19
CA PHE A 24 9.30 6.46 -4.00
C PHE A 24 8.10 5.53 -4.00
N GLY A 25 8.34 4.23 -4.01
CA GLY A 25 7.30 3.23 -4.05
C GLY A 25 7.79 1.87 -3.57
N PHE A 26 6.91 0.88 -3.67
CA PHE A 26 7.22 -0.45 -3.17
C PHE A 26 6.53 -1.53 -4.02
N VAL A 27 7.11 -2.72 -4.00
CA VAL A 27 6.49 -3.93 -4.50
C VAL A 27 5.90 -4.68 -3.32
N TYR A 28 4.67 -5.16 -3.45
CA TYR A 28 3.95 -5.74 -2.35
C TYR A 28 3.45 -7.15 -2.65
N LEU A 29 3.15 -7.86 -1.57
CA LEU A 29 2.45 -9.13 -1.58
C LEU A 29 1.26 -9.03 -0.65
N ILE A 30 0.06 -9.27 -1.18
CA ILE A 30 -1.15 -9.33 -0.38
C ILE A 30 -1.63 -10.78 -0.38
N THR A 31 -1.78 -11.37 0.80
CA THR A 31 -2.14 -12.77 0.95
C THR A 31 -3.50 -12.90 1.66
N ASN A 32 -4.38 -13.68 1.06
CA ASN A 32 -5.64 -14.09 1.69
C ASN A 32 -5.36 -15.28 2.59
N LYS A 33 -5.43 -15.06 3.89
CA LYS A 33 -5.10 -16.10 4.89
C LYS A 33 -6.11 -17.23 4.92
N SER A 34 -7.30 -17.03 4.41
CA SER A 34 -8.33 -18.08 4.42
C SER A 34 -8.12 -19.13 3.35
N ASN A 35 -7.54 -18.77 2.20
CA ASN A 35 -7.32 -19.72 1.09
C ASN A 35 -5.87 -19.76 0.59
N GLY A 36 -4.99 -18.94 1.16
CA GLY A 36 -3.57 -18.92 0.77
C GLY A 36 -3.26 -18.22 -0.55
N ARG A 37 -4.25 -17.60 -1.18
CA ARG A 37 -4.02 -16.89 -2.44
C ARG A 37 -3.23 -15.61 -2.20
N SER A 38 -2.30 -15.31 -3.10
CA SER A 38 -1.44 -14.14 -3.01
C SER A 38 -1.52 -13.30 -4.26
N TYR A 39 -1.35 -11.99 -4.09
CA TYR A 39 -1.40 -11.02 -5.18
C TYR A 39 -0.18 -10.12 -5.07
N ILE A 40 0.57 -10.00 -6.18
CA ILE A 40 1.78 -9.17 -6.24
C ILE A 40 1.49 -7.95 -7.10
N GLY A 41 1.94 -6.80 -6.65
CA GLY A 41 1.81 -5.56 -7.40
C GLY A 41 2.77 -4.50 -6.89
N ARG A 42 2.59 -3.29 -7.36
CA ARG A 42 3.39 -2.16 -6.92
C ARG A 42 2.51 -0.97 -6.63
N LYS A 43 2.98 -0.09 -5.74
CA LYS A 43 2.27 1.12 -5.35
C LYS A 43 3.29 2.21 -5.05
N TYR A 44 2.96 3.44 -5.38
CA TYR A 44 3.78 4.59 -5.04
C TYR A 44 3.33 5.17 -3.70
N PHE A 45 4.31 5.58 -2.89
CA PHE A 45 4.02 6.29 -1.65
C PHE A 45 3.49 7.69 -1.89
N TRP A 46 3.86 8.30 -3.01
CA TRP A 46 3.57 9.69 -3.31
C TRP A 46 2.70 9.84 -4.54
N SER A 47 1.84 10.83 -4.51
CA SER A 47 1.11 11.25 -5.70
C SER A 47 1.39 12.72 -5.93
N PHE A 48 1.37 13.11 -7.22
CA PHE A 48 1.59 14.49 -7.63
C PHE A 48 0.28 15.00 -8.21
N ARG A 49 -0.36 15.92 -7.50
CA ARG A 49 -1.63 16.49 -7.91
C ARG A 49 -1.51 18.00 -8.00
N LYS A 50 -2.28 18.56 -8.93
CA LYS A 50 -2.42 19.99 -9.07
C LYS A 50 -3.67 20.44 -8.30
N PRO A 51 -3.52 21.04 -7.12
CA PRO A 51 -4.68 21.46 -6.35
C PRO A 51 -5.46 22.56 -7.07
N PRO A 52 -6.77 22.71 -6.80
CA PRO A 52 -7.55 23.81 -7.36
C PRO A 52 -6.93 25.17 -7.01
N GLY A 53 -6.81 26.05 -8.01
CA GLY A 53 -6.22 27.36 -7.81
C GLY A 53 -4.72 27.42 -7.79
N LYS A 54 -4.04 26.29 -7.94
CA LYS A 54 -2.56 26.21 -7.96
C LYS A 54 -2.06 25.86 -9.35
N LYS A 55 -0.93 26.40 -9.73
CA LYS A 55 -0.32 26.14 -11.04
C LYS A 55 0.67 24.98 -11.03
N ARG A 56 1.13 24.56 -9.86
CA ARG A 56 2.11 23.48 -9.70
C ARG A 56 1.48 22.22 -9.16
N LYS A 57 2.01 21.08 -9.57
CA LYS A 57 1.70 19.80 -8.92
C LYS A 57 2.36 19.78 -7.55
N VAL A 58 1.63 19.32 -6.55
CA VAL A 58 2.13 19.20 -5.19
C VAL A 58 2.32 17.73 -4.86
N LYS A 59 3.47 17.40 -4.25
CA LYS A 59 3.77 16.06 -3.78
C LYS A 59 2.95 15.80 -2.53
N GLN A 60 2.12 14.76 -2.59
CA GLN A 60 1.28 14.35 -1.47
C GLN A 60 1.43 12.86 -1.23
N GLU A 61 1.32 12.44 0.03
CA GLU A 61 1.29 11.04 0.35
C GLU A 61 0.05 10.40 -0.28
N SER A 62 0.23 9.27 -0.98
CA SER A 62 -0.86 8.57 -1.63
C SER A 62 -1.71 7.83 -0.61
N ASP A 63 -2.72 7.09 -1.08
CA ASP A 63 -3.56 6.25 -0.24
C ASP A 63 -2.94 4.90 0.11
N TRP A 64 -1.62 4.78 0.06
CA TRP A 64 -0.91 3.52 0.22
C TRP A 64 -1.24 2.79 1.53
N LYS A 65 -1.51 3.52 2.60
CA LYS A 65 -1.86 2.91 3.88
C LYS A 65 -3.16 2.12 3.83
N ARG A 66 -4.11 2.57 3.01
CA ARG A 66 -5.41 1.91 2.86
C ARG A 66 -5.52 1.04 1.61
N TYR A 67 -4.44 0.97 0.85
CA TYR A 67 -4.45 0.32 -0.45
C TYR A 67 -4.39 -1.20 -0.29
N TYR A 68 -5.30 -1.91 -0.95
CA TYR A 68 -5.36 -3.38 -0.95
C TYR A 68 -5.26 -3.95 -2.36
N GLY A 69 -4.54 -3.27 -3.23
CA GLY A 69 -4.35 -3.71 -4.60
C GLY A 69 -5.44 -3.21 -5.55
N SER A 70 -5.21 -3.41 -6.85
CA SER A 70 -6.13 -2.96 -7.89
C SER A 70 -6.78 -4.11 -8.65
N CYS A 71 -6.48 -5.36 -8.29
CA CYS A 71 -7.06 -6.54 -8.94
C CYS A 71 -8.55 -6.66 -8.60
N PRO A 72 -9.45 -6.79 -9.62
CA PRO A 72 -10.88 -6.93 -9.33
C PRO A 72 -11.21 -8.15 -8.48
N GLU A 73 -10.53 -9.27 -8.70
CA GLU A 73 -10.73 -10.49 -7.91
C GLU A 73 -10.38 -10.26 -6.44
N LEU A 74 -9.28 -9.56 -6.19
CA LEU A 74 -8.85 -9.22 -4.84
C LEU A 74 -9.88 -8.31 -4.17
N LYS A 75 -10.40 -7.33 -4.88
CA LYS A 75 -11.42 -6.42 -4.34
C LYS A 75 -12.70 -7.16 -3.95
N GLU A 76 -13.10 -8.14 -4.76
CA GLU A 76 -14.26 -8.96 -4.44
C GLU A 76 -14.02 -9.82 -3.21
N ASP A 77 -12.82 -10.39 -3.08
CA ASP A 77 -12.46 -11.20 -1.93
C ASP A 77 -12.45 -10.35 -0.65
N ILE A 78 -11.98 -9.12 -0.73
CA ILE A 78 -11.99 -8.20 0.42
C ILE A 78 -13.42 -7.93 0.86
N LYS A 79 -14.34 -7.73 -0.06
CA LYS A 79 -15.76 -7.55 0.25
C LYS A 79 -16.35 -8.78 0.92
N LYS A 80 -15.96 -9.97 0.46
CA LYS A 80 -16.54 -11.23 0.92
C LYS A 80 -16.00 -11.65 2.28
N TYR A 81 -14.71 -11.52 2.49
CA TYR A 81 -14.03 -12.03 3.68
C TYR A 81 -13.65 -10.96 4.70
N GLY A 82 -13.61 -9.69 4.29
CA GLY A 82 -13.16 -8.60 5.13
C GLY A 82 -11.67 -8.35 5.01
N LYS A 83 -11.26 -7.13 5.35
CA LYS A 83 -9.86 -6.70 5.22
C LYS A 83 -8.91 -7.42 6.20
N GLU A 84 -9.42 -7.85 7.33
CA GLU A 84 -8.61 -8.38 8.43
C GLU A 84 -7.95 -9.70 8.11
N ILE A 85 -8.52 -10.48 7.17
CA ILE A 85 -7.92 -11.76 6.78
C ILE A 85 -6.80 -11.61 5.75
N PHE A 86 -6.58 -10.40 5.25
CA PHE A 86 -5.52 -10.16 4.27
C PHE A 86 -4.28 -9.63 4.96
N SER A 87 -3.14 -10.27 4.70
CA SER A 87 -1.85 -9.73 5.12
C SER A 87 -1.28 -8.90 3.98
N ARG A 88 -0.64 -7.79 4.35
CA ARG A 88 0.00 -6.90 3.39
C ARG A 88 1.47 -6.81 3.73
N GLU A 89 2.31 -7.27 2.82
CA GLU A 89 3.75 -7.30 3.04
C GLU A 89 4.46 -6.54 1.93
N ILE A 90 5.44 -5.74 2.32
CA ILE A 90 6.30 -5.05 1.37
C ILE A 90 7.46 -5.96 1.06
N LEU A 91 7.62 -6.31 -0.21
CA LEU A 91 8.69 -7.19 -0.67
C LEU A 91 9.97 -6.41 -0.94
N SER A 92 9.84 -5.23 -1.54
CA SER A 92 11.01 -4.38 -1.82
C SER A 92 10.61 -2.93 -1.88
N LEU A 93 11.57 -2.05 -1.60
CA LEU A 93 11.39 -0.60 -1.64
C LEU A 93 12.23 -0.05 -2.79
N HIS A 94 11.71 0.97 -3.47
CA HIS A 94 12.34 1.56 -4.64
C HIS A 94 12.40 3.07 -4.52
N ALA A 95 13.58 3.64 -4.76
CA ALA A 95 13.81 5.08 -4.68
C ALA A 95 13.44 5.82 -5.98
N THR A 96 13.24 5.09 -7.08
CA THR A 96 12.92 5.67 -8.39
C THR A 96 11.69 5.00 -8.99
N LYS A 97 11.05 5.73 -9.91
CA LYS A 97 9.90 5.18 -10.63
C LYS A 97 10.28 4.00 -11.52
#